data_11af1db845784874931e7e9258c43004
#
_entry.id   11af1db845784874931e7e9258c43004
#
_cell.length_a   1.000
_cell.length_b   1.000
_cell.length_c   1.000
_cell.angle_alpha   90.00
_cell.angle_beta   90.00
_cell.angle_gamma   90.00
#
_symmetry.space_group_name_H-M   'P 1'
#
loop_
_entity.id
_entity.type
_entity.pdbx_description
1 polymer ?
#
loop_
_entity_poly.entity_id
_entity_poly.type
_entity_poly.pdbx_seq_one_letter_code
_entity_poly.pdbx_strand_id
1 'polypeptide(L)'
;MARLLYLVLHCTATPEGREVTAADIRRWHTSPVSKGGRGWKQPGYTDIIHLDGTVERIVDNNEDANVDPWEITNGAKGYNAVSRHVVYSGGCARDGKTPKDTRTPAQLKAMEAYVKDFHRRFPDVRIIGHNEVAAKACPSFDVQKWLKSIGINQ
;
A
#
# COMPACT_ATOMS: atom_id res chain seq x y z
N MET A 1 11.76 -8.15 17.11
CA MET A 1 11.05 -8.40 15.82
C MET A 1 9.66 -8.93 16.11
N ALA A 2 8.72 -8.64 15.27
CA ALA A 2 7.34 -9.09 15.41
C ALA A 2 6.95 -9.99 14.23
N ARG A 3 5.97 -10.87 14.45
CA ARG A 3 5.41 -11.69 13.37
C ARG A 3 4.60 -10.82 12.43
N LEU A 4 4.76 -11.04 11.13
CA LEU A 4 3.96 -10.37 10.10
C LEU A 4 2.52 -10.91 10.16
N LEU A 5 1.55 -10.01 10.37
CA LEU A 5 0.14 -10.38 10.48
C LEU A 5 -0.71 -9.87 9.31
N TYR A 6 -0.32 -8.74 8.73
CA TYR A 6 -1.13 -8.08 7.69
C TYR A 6 -0.30 -7.62 6.50
N LEU A 7 -0.89 -7.75 5.31
CA LEU A 7 -0.53 -6.95 4.13
C LEU A 7 -1.67 -5.95 3.94
N VAL A 8 -1.36 -4.66 4.01
CA VAL A 8 -2.35 -3.59 3.89
C VAL A 8 -2.25 -2.94 2.52
N LEU A 9 -3.37 -2.89 1.79
CA LEU A 9 -3.46 -2.28 0.47
C LEU A 9 -3.87 -0.82 0.60
N HIS A 10 -3.18 0.05 -0.13
CA HIS A 10 -3.37 1.50 -0.11
C HIS A 10 -3.47 2.09 -1.52
N CYS A 11 -3.96 3.32 -1.59
CA CYS A 11 -3.80 4.21 -2.73
C CYS A 11 -3.04 5.46 -2.29
N THR A 12 -2.42 6.15 -3.26
CA THR A 12 -1.74 7.42 -2.95
C THR A 12 -2.72 8.56 -2.69
N ALA A 13 -4.01 8.36 -2.95
CA ALA A 13 -5.07 9.36 -2.86
C ALA A 13 -4.76 10.58 -3.75
N THR A 14 -4.29 10.30 -4.94
CA THR A 14 -3.94 11.31 -5.96
C THR A 14 -4.87 11.22 -7.16
N PRO A 15 -4.95 12.29 -7.98
CA PRO A 15 -5.83 12.30 -9.16
C PRO A 15 -5.54 11.16 -10.12
N GLU A 16 -6.60 10.65 -10.73
CA GLU A 16 -6.52 9.64 -11.78
C GLU A 16 -5.57 10.07 -12.89
N GLY A 17 -4.69 9.17 -13.31
CA GLY A 17 -3.74 9.41 -14.40
C GLY A 17 -2.45 10.13 -13.99
N ARG A 18 -2.34 10.56 -12.73
CA ARG A 18 -1.12 11.18 -12.23
C ARG A 18 -0.13 10.11 -11.76
N GLU A 19 1.09 10.15 -12.28
CA GLU A 19 2.15 9.26 -11.81
C GLU A 19 2.71 9.75 -10.47
N VAL A 20 2.94 8.81 -9.54
CA VAL A 20 3.56 9.08 -8.24
C VAL A 20 4.80 8.19 -8.13
N THR A 21 5.95 8.78 -7.84
CA THR A 21 7.21 8.05 -7.75
C THR A 21 7.54 7.67 -6.30
N ALA A 22 8.46 6.72 -6.12
CA ALA A 22 8.99 6.42 -4.80
C ALA A 22 9.65 7.65 -4.17
N ALA A 23 10.31 8.48 -4.98
CA ALA A 23 10.91 9.74 -4.51
C ALA A 23 9.86 10.72 -3.99
N ASP A 24 8.69 10.81 -4.67
CA ASP A 24 7.55 11.63 -4.20
C ASP A 24 7.08 11.16 -2.83
N ILE A 25 6.88 9.85 -2.67
CA ILE A 25 6.44 9.26 -1.40
C ILE A 25 7.44 9.57 -0.28
N ARG A 26 8.73 9.36 -0.53
CA ARG A 26 9.77 9.65 0.46
C ARG A 26 9.75 11.13 0.85
N ARG A 27 9.66 12.01 -0.14
CA ARG A 27 9.62 13.46 0.10
C ARG A 27 8.40 13.85 0.94
N TRP A 28 7.21 13.35 0.58
CA TRP A 28 5.98 13.69 1.30
C TRP A 28 5.96 13.17 2.73
N HIS A 29 6.51 12.00 2.98
CA HIS A 29 6.45 11.34 4.29
C HIS A 29 7.61 11.71 5.20
N THR A 30 8.82 11.85 4.68
CA THR A 30 10.02 12.03 5.51
C THR A 30 10.54 13.46 5.59
N SER A 31 10.07 14.37 4.73
CA SER A 31 10.44 15.78 4.84
C SER A 31 9.92 16.36 6.16
N PRO A 32 10.65 17.35 6.74
CA PRO A 32 10.20 17.99 7.97
C PRO A 32 8.81 18.62 7.85
N VAL A 33 8.06 18.65 8.94
CA VAL A 33 6.74 19.29 8.98
C VAL A 33 6.84 20.75 8.56
N SER A 34 7.93 21.45 8.93
CA SER A 34 8.19 22.84 8.53
C SER A 34 8.31 23.02 7.00
N LYS A 35 8.55 21.96 6.25
CA LYS A 35 8.64 21.95 4.78
C LYS A 35 7.45 21.25 4.13
N GLY A 36 6.36 21.07 4.87
CA GLY A 36 5.14 20.45 4.35
C GLY A 36 5.12 18.93 4.35
N GLY A 37 6.14 18.28 4.86
CA GLY A 37 6.19 16.82 5.00
C GLY A 37 5.57 16.34 6.30
N ARG A 38 5.52 15.02 6.49
CA ARG A 38 5.00 14.42 7.72
C ARG A 38 6.06 14.27 8.82
N GLY A 39 7.34 14.43 8.50
CA GLY A 39 8.44 14.31 9.44
C GLY A 39 8.70 12.89 9.93
N TRP A 40 8.20 11.88 9.23
CA TRP A 40 8.41 10.47 9.60
C TRP A 40 9.85 10.03 9.34
N LYS A 41 10.34 9.07 10.11
CA LYS A 41 11.67 8.47 9.90
C LYS A 41 11.67 7.55 8.69
N GLN A 42 10.58 6.88 8.42
CA GLN A 42 10.37 5.95 7.31
C GLN A 42 9.13 6.33 6.52
N PRO A 43 9.13 6.12 5.20
CA PRO A 43 7.92 6.27 4.38
C PRO A 43 6.80 5.33 4.86
N GLY A 44 5.60 5.59 4.38
CA GLY A 44 4.41 4.83 4.78
C GLY A 44 4.24 3.49 4.09
N TYR A 45 4.99 3.21 3.01
CA TYR A 45 4.74 2.04 2.16
C TYR A 45 6.02 1.29 1.82
N THR A 46 5.88 -0.03 1.70
CA THR A 46 6.96 -0.95 1.30
C THR A 46 7.20 -0.90 -0.20
N ASP A 47 6.14 -1.03 -0.98
CA ASP A 47 6.18 -1.05 -2.44
C ASP A 47 5.10 -0.15 -3.03
N ILE A 48 5.37 0.42 -4.21
CA ILE A 48 4.38 1.17 -4.99
C ILE A 48 4.16 0.50 -6.35
N ILE A 49 2.89 0.42 -6.76
CA ILE A 49 2.49 -0.06 -8.08
C ILE A 49 2.18 1.15 -8.96
N HIS A 50 3.01 1.36 -9.96
CA HIS A 50 2.89 2.48 -10.90
C HIS A 50 1.75 2.28 -11.89
N LEU A 51 1.37 3.35 -12.59
CA LEU A 51 0.27 3.33 -13.59
C LEU A 51 0.46 2.25 -14.65
N ASP A 52 1.70 1.97 -15.05
CA ASP A 52 2.03 0.95 -16.05
C ASP A 52 2.14 -0.48 -15.46
N GLY A 53 1.88 -0.62 -14.16
CA GLY A 53 1.97 -1.90 -13.46
C GLY A 53 3.36 -2.24 -12.90
N THR A 54 4.35 -1.39 -13.14
CA THR A 54 5.68 -1.59 -12.55
C THR A 54 5.60 -1.49 -11.04
N VAL A 55 6.22 -2.43 -10.32
CA VAL A 55 6.30 -2.42 -8.86
C VAL A 55 7.69 -1.94 -8.46
N GLU A 56 7.74 -0.88 -7.66
CA GLU A 56 9.00 -0.30 -7.18
C GLU A 56 9.10 -0.40 -5.66
N ARG A 57 10.23 -0.90 -5.16
CA ARG A 57 10.50 -0.97 -3.72
C ARG A 57 10.80 0.42 -3.17
N ILE A 58 10.12 0.79 -2.08
CA ILE A 58 10.33 2.06 -1.37
C ILE A 58 11.17 1.84 -0.11
N VAL A 59 10.80 0.85 0.70
CA VAL A 59 11.54 0.45 1.90
C VAL A 59 11.80 -1.04 1.82
N ASP A 60 13.05 -1.42 1.96
CA ASP A 60 13.45 -2.83 1.87
C ASP A 60 13.01 -3.64 3.08
N ASN A 61 13.07 -4.96 2.95
CA ASN A 61 12.74 -5.90 4.03
C ASN A 61 13.44 -7.25 3.77
N ASN A 62 13.35 -8.15 4.75
CA ASN A 62 13.99 -9.48 4.64
C ASN A 62 13.19 -10.48 3.81
N GLU A 63 12.00 -10.12 3.33
CA GLU A 63 11.11 -11.02 2.58
C GLU A 63 10.72 -12.28 3.38
N ASP A 64 10.67 -12.19 4.70
CA ASP A 64 10.30 -13.29 5.60
C ASP A 64 8.97 -13.00 6.32
N ALA A 65 8.57 -13.89 7.22
CA ALA A 65 7.30 -13.81 7.94
C ALA A 65 7.40 -12.93 9.22
N ASN A 66 8.44 -12.12 9.33
CA ASN A 66 8.66 -11.24 10.47
C ASN A 66 8.85 -9.80 10.02
N VAL A 67 8.57 -8.86 10.94
CA VAL A 67 8.81 -7.44 10.72
C VAL A 67 9.86 -6.97 11.72
N ASP A 68 11.05 -6.67 11.23
CA ASP A 68 12.10 -6.09 12.05
C ASP A 68 11.90 -4.57 12.15
N PRO A 69 12.39 -3.92 13.24
CA PRO A 69 12.19 -2.48 13.41
C PRO A 69 12.61 -1.61 12.20
N TRP A 70 13.67 -1.98 11.50
CA TRP A 70 14.17 -1.23 10.35
C TRP A 70 13.28 -1.37 9.10
N GLU A 71 12.41 -2.38 9.07
CA GLU A 71 11.47 -2.63 7.96
C GLU A 71 10.14 -1.89 8.11
N ILE A 72 9.83 -1.38 9.30
CA ILE A 72 8.53 -0.80 9.62
C ILE A 72 8.24 0.41 8.73
N THR A 73 7.08 0.38 8.07
CA THR A 73 6.56 1.50 7.31
C THR A 73 5.28 2.04 7.97
N ASN A 74 4.99 3.33 7.79
CA ASN A 74 4.00 4.04 8.59
C ASN A 74 2.65 4.20 7.88
N GLY A 75 2.14 3.14 7.25
CA GLY A 75 0.93 3.19 6.42
C GLY A 75 -0.39 3.16 7.19
N ALA A 76 -0.44 2.56 8.38
CA ALA A 76 -1.67 2.42 9.16
C ALA A 76 -1.37 2.43 10.64
N LYS A 77 -1.71 3.53 11.31
CA LYS A 77 -1.47 3.72 12.74
C LYS A 77 -2.01 2.55 13.57
N GLY A 78 -1.18 2.00 14.45
CA GLY A 78 -1.52 0.88 15.33
C GLY A 78 -1.24 -0.49 14.72
N TYR A 79 -0.95 -0.58 13.42
CA TYR A 79 -0.72 -1.84 12.71
C TYR A 79 0.69 -1.95 12.13
N ASN A 80 1.47 -0.87 12.14
CA ASN A 80 2.73 -0.79 11.40
C ASN A 80 3.78 -1.82 11.85
N ALA A 81 3.87 -2.13 13.13
CA ALA A 81 4.86 -3.06 13.66
C ALA A 81 4.62 -4.51 13.23
N VAL A 82 3.43 -4.84 12.72
CA VAL A 82 3.04 -6.21 12.32
C VAL A 82 2.57 -6.28 10.86
N SER A 83 2.86 -5.25 10.06
CA SER A 83 2.32 -5.12 8.70
C SER A 83 3.38 -4.79 7.67
N ARG A 84 3.07 -5.14 6.43
CA ARG A 84 3.67 -4.54 5.24
C ARG A 84 2.59 -3.81 4.46
N HIS A 85 2.98 -2.77 3.75
CA HIS A 85 2.07 -1.88 3.06
C HIS A 85 2.44 -1.78 1.58
N VAL A 86 1.46 -1.98 0.70
CA VAL A 86 1.61 -1.76 -0.73
C VAL A 86 0.61 -0.72 -1.20
N VAL A 87 1.07 0.21 -2.02
CA VAL A 87 0.28 1.35 -2.48
C VAL A 87 0.24 1.37 -4.01
N TYR A 88 -0.88 1.77 -4.60
CA TYR A 88 -0.93 2.06 -6.04
C TYR A 88 -1.11 3.56 -6.28
N SER A 89 -0.54 4.05 -7.39
CA SER A 89 -0.72 5.45 -7.80
C SER A 89 -2.17 5.68 -8.22
N GLY A 90 -2.87 6.56 -7.53
CA GLY A 90 -4.27 6.90 -7.82
C GLY A 90 -5.16 6.93 -6.59
N GLY A 91 -6.41 6.54 -6.78
CA GLY A 91 -7.40 6.44 -5.71
C GLY A 91 -8.38 7.61 -5.63
N CYS A 92 -8.18 8.66 -6.44
CA CYS A 92 -9.11 9.78 -6.54
C CYS A 92 -9.49 10.04 -8.00
N ALA A 93 -10.69 10.56 -8.22
CA ALA A 93 -11.09 11.10 -9.52
C ALA A 93 -10.16 12.27 -9.89
N ARG A 94 -10.31 12.80 -11.10
CA ARG A 94 -9.46 13.88 -11.61
C ARG A 94 -9.51 15.16 -10.78
N ASP A 95 -10.56 15.33 -9.96
CA ASP A 95 -10.67 16.46 -9.03
C ASP A 95 -9.67 16.38 -7.84
N GLY A 96 -9.00 15.25 -7.68
CA GLY A 96 -8.05 15.02 -6.60
C GLY A 96 -8.69 14.88 -5.20
N LYS A 97 -10.02 14.74 -5.12
CA LYS A 97 -10.78 14.73 -3.87
C LYS A 97 -11.73 13.56 -3.75
N THR A 98 -12.47 13.24 -4.82
CA THR A 98 -13.51 12.20 -4.81
C THR A 98 -12.85 10.82 -4.84
N PRO A 99 -13.05 9.97 -3.83
CA PRO A 99 -12.51 8.61 -3.85
C PRO A 99 -13.03 7.84 -5.06
N LYS A 100 -12.13 7.15 -5.73
CA LYS A 100 -12.45 6.35 -6.91
C LYS A 100 -11.42 5.24 -7.07
N ASP A 101 -11.87 4.04 -7.42
CA ASP A 101 -10.97 2.98 -7.84
C ASP A 101 -10.44 3.31 -9.24
N THR A 102 -9.22 3.85 -9.29
CA THR A 102 -8.59 4.30 -10.51
C THR A 102 -7.55 3.33 -11.04
N ARG A 103 -7.51 2.10 -10.50
CA ARG A 103 -6.52 1.12 -10.95
C ARG A 103 -6.64 0.90 -12.45
N THR A 104 -5.52 1.11 -13.16
CA THR A 104 -5.45 0.80 -14.61
C THR A 104 -5.49 -0.71 -14.81
N PRO A 105 -5.77 -1.20 -16.03
CA PRO A 105 -5.66 -2.63 -16.31
C PRO A 105 -4.29 -3.20 -15.94
N ALA A 106 -3.21 -2.45 -16.18
CA ALA A 106 -1.86 -2.85 -15.80
C ALA A 106 -1.68 -2.93 -14.28
N GLN A 107 -2.24 -1.97 -13.54
CA GLN A 107 -2.21 -1.98 -12.08
C GLN A 107 -3.03 -3.14 -11.50
N LEU A 108 -4.19 -3.41 -12.05
CA LEU A 108 -5.02 -4.54 -11.62
C LEU A 108 -4.27 -5.86 -11.78
N LYS A 109 -3.63 -6.06 -12.92
CA LYS A 109 -2.84 -7.26 -13.20
C LYS A 109 -1.64 -7.38 -12.26
N ALA A 110 -0.92 -6.29 -12.05
CA ALA A 110 0.26 -6.27 -11.18
C ALA A 110 -0.13 -6.50 -9.72
N MET A 111 -1.21 -5.89 -9.25
CA MET A 111 -1.69 -6.07 -7.87
C MET A 111 -2.17 -7.50 -7.65
N GLU A 112 -2.87 -8.09 -8.61
CA GLU A 112 -3.28 -9.49 -8.53
C GLU A 112 -2.06 -10.40 -8.39
N ALA A 113 -1.04 -10.22 -9.22
CA ALA A 113 0.20 -10.99 -9.14
C ALA A 113 0.90 -10.80 -7.79
N TYR A 114 0.95 -9.56 -7.31
CA TYR A 114 1.57 -9.21 -6.03
C TYR A 114 0.90 -9.92 -4.85
N VAL A 115 -0.43 -9.81 -4.75
CA VAL A 115 -1.16 -10.40 -3.62
C VAL A 115 -1.22 -11.92 -3.69
N LYS A 116 -1.30 -12.50 -4.88
CA LYS A 116 -1.26 -13.96 -5.04
C LYS A 116 0.09 -14.54 -4.64
N ASP A 117 1.19 -13.91 -5.07
CA ASP A 117 2.53 -14.32 -4.66
C ASP A 117 2.71 -14.17 -3.14
N PHE A 118 2.26 -13.06 -2.59
CA PHE A 118 2.33 -12.79 -1.15
C PHE A 118 1.54 -13.85 -0.37
N HIS A 119 0.31 -14.12 -0.77
CA HIS A 119 -0.54 -15.11 -0.12
C HIS A 119 0.04 -16.53 -0.20
N ARG A 120 0.68 -16.86 -1.32
CA ARG A 120 1.35 -18.16 -1.50
C ARG A 120 2.53 -18.31 -0.54
N ARG A 121 3.32 -17.25 -0.37
CA ARG A 121 4.50 -17.27 0.53
C ARG A 121 4.12 -17.17 2.01
N PHE A 122 3.06 -16.45 2.31
CA PHE A 122 2.63 -16.16 3.69
C PHE A 122 1.13 -16.43 3.84
N PRO A 123 0.69 -17.70 3.81
CA PRO A 123 -0.75 -18.02 3.78
C PRO A 123 -1.50 -17.61 5.03
N ASP A 124 -0.82 -17.44 6.16
CA ASP A 124 -1.44 -17.03 7.43
C ASP A 124 -1.57 -15.50 7.56
N VAL A 125 -0.90 -14.74 6.70
CA VAL A 125 -0.97 -13.28 6.70
C VAL A 125 -2.29 -12.84 6.06
N ARG A 126 -3.03 -11.99 6.77
CA ARG A 126 -4.30 -11.47 6.26
C ARG A 126 -4.06 -10.25 5.37
N ILE A 127 -4.69 -10.26 4.20
CA ILE A 127 -4.64 -9.12 3.27
C ILE A 127 -5.87 -8.26 3.53
N ILE A 128 -5.65 -6.97 3.81
CA ILE A 128 -6.73 -6.03 4.16
C ILE A 128 -6.54 -4.71 3.42
N GLY A 129 -7.61 -3.92 3.36
CA GLY A 129 -7.55 -2.53 2.91
C GLY A 129 -7.36 -1.60 4.10
N HIS A 130 -6.74 -0.45 3.88
CA HIS A 130 -6.59 0.57 4.91
C HIS A 130 -7.96 1.00 5.47
N ASN A 131 -9.01 1.01 4.65
CA ASN A 131 -10.38 1.33 5.06
C ASN A 131 -11.00 0.31 6.04
N GLU A 132 -10.37 -0.83 6.24
CA GLU A 132 -10.84 -1.82 7.22
C GLU A 132 -10.34 -1.53 8.64
N VAL A 133 -9.29 -0.70 8.77
CA VAL A 133 -8.65 -0.40 10.06
C VAL A 133 -8.56 1.10 10.35
N ALA A 134 -9.14 1.94 9.51
CA ALA A 134 -9.20 3.38 9.69
C ALA A 134 -10.42 3.97 8.99
N ALA A 135 -10.89 5.12 9.45
CA ALA A 135 -12.01 5.84 8.82
C ALA A 135 -11.54 6.60 7.59
N LYS A 136 -11.14 5.85 6.54
CA LYS A 136 -10.59 6.40 5.28
C LYS A 136 -11.15 5.63 4.10
N ALA A 137 -11.20 6.27 2.93
CA ALA A 137 -11.61 5.62 1.69
C ALA A 137 -10.51 4.71 1.11
N CYS A 138 -9.23 5.05 1.37
CA CYS A 138 -8.07 4.29 0.89
C CYS A 138 -8.22 2.78 1.16
N PRO A 139 -8.04 1.90 0.19
CA PRO A 139 -7.50 2.11 -1.16
C PRO A 139 -8.55 2.46 -2.23
N SER A 140 -9.73 2.91 -1.86
CA SER A 140 -10.84 3.33 -2.73
C SER A 140 -11.52 2.18 -3.47
N PHE A 141 -11.41 0.97 -2.95
CA PHE A 141 -12.17 -0.20 -3.39
C PHE A 141 -12.32 -1.18 -2.21
N ASP A 142 -13.27 -2.11 -2.36
CA ASP A 142 -13.52 -3.16 -1.36
C ASP A 142 -12.51 -4.30 -1.57
N VAL A 143 -11.51 -4.36 -0.70
CA VAL A 143 -10.42 -5.33 -0.81
C VAL A 143 -10.93 -6.77 -0.67
N GLN A 144 -11.79 -7.06 0.29
CA GLN A 144 -12.25 -8.42 0.51
C GLN A 144 -13.07 -8.95 -0.67
N LYS A 145 -13.92 -8.10 -1.24
CA LYS A 145 -14.70 -8.43 -2.43
C LYS A 145 -13.78 -8.69 -3.63
N TRP A 146 -12.78 -7.83 -3.82
CA TRP A 146 -11.82 -7.99 -4.91
C TRP A 146 -11.00 -9.27 -4.76
N LEU A 147 -10.51 -9.58 -3.55
CA LEU A 147 -9.74 -10.80 -3.29
C LEU A 147 -10.55 -12.05 -3.66
N LYS A 148 -11.83 -12.09 -3.29
CA LYS A 148 -12.70 -13.21 -3.68
C LYS A 148 -12.81 -13.33 -5.19
N SER A 149 -12.91 -12.20 -5.89
CA SER A 149 -13.02 -12.18 -7.35
C SER A 149 -11.80 -12.75 -8.06
N ILE A 150 -10.63 -12.71 -7.43
CA ILE A 150 -9.39 -13.27 -7.97
C ILE A 150 -9.02 -14.63 -7.34
N GLY A 151 -9.90 -15.21 -6.54
CA GLY A 151 -9.74 -16.56 -6.00
C GLY A 151 -8.99 -16.64 -4.67
N ILE A 152 -8.82 -15.54 -3.96
CA ILE A 152 -8.21 -15.55 -2.62
C ILE A 152 -9.31 -15.54 -1.57
N ASN A 153 -9.40 -16.63 -0.82
CA ASN A 153 -10.33 -16.78 0.31
C ASN A 153 -9.52 -16.83 1.61
N GLN A 154 -9.89 -15.94 2.54
CA GLN A 154 -9.17 -15.86 3.81
C GLN A 154 -10.10 -15.61 4.99
#